data_edc5e5034a3b2d23d35aaf84ab24e1c1
#
_entry.id   edc5e5034a3b2d23d35aaf84ab24e1c1
#
_cell.length_a   1.000
_cell.length_b   1.000
_cell.length_c   1.000
_cell.angle_alpha   90.00
_cell.angle_beta   90.00
_cell.angle_gamma   90.00
#
_symmetry.space_group_name_H-M   'P 1'
#
loop_
_entity.id
_entity.type
_entity.pdbx_description
1 polymer ?
#
loop_
_entity_poly.entity_id
_entity_poly.type
_entity_poly.pdbx_seq_one_letter_code
_entity_poly.pdbx_strand_id
1 'polypeptide(L)' 'MYNMNDIWNSIIEYGIATDEELQLVTCINGYNDETLNVVIYVRSGCHDIEQFLEEV' A
#
# COMPACT_ATOMS: atom_id res chain seq x y z
N MET A 1 13.97 -5.71 -0.39
CA MET A 1 13.04 -5.18 0.62
C MET A 1 12.55 -3.79 0.22
N TYR A 2 11.28 -3.53 0.38
CA TYR A 2 10.67 -2.26 -0.02
C TYR A 2 10.57 -1.31 1.16
N ASN A 3 10.97 -0.05 0.98
CA ASN A 3 10.78 0.96 2.02
C ASN A 3 9.38 1.59 1.84
N MET A 4 9.01 2.47 2.77
CA MET A 4 7.69 3.10 2.75
C MET A 4 7.41 3.84 1.44
N ASN A 5 8.41 4.55 0.95
CA ASN A 5 8.25 5.31 -0.29
C ASN A 5 8.01 4.39 -1.49
N ASP A 6 8.74 3.28 -1.55
CA ASP A 6 8.58 2.30 -2.62
C ASP A 6 7.19 1.67 -2.59
N ILE A 7 6.72 1.32 -1.40
CA ILE A 7 5.39 0.72 -1.22
C ILE A 7 4.32 1.71 -1.65
N TRP A 8 4.42 2.96 -1.21
CA TRP A 8 3.49 4.02 -1.55
C TRP A 8 3.39 4.20 -3.06
N ASN A 9 4.55 4.34 -3.71
CA ASN A 9 4.59 4.53 -5.16
C ASN A 9 4.02 3.33 -5.92
N SER A 10 4.29 2.12 -5.44
CA SER A 10 3.77 0.91 -6.07
C SER A 10 2.25 0.84 -5.98
N ILE A 11 1.69 1.19 -4.83
CA ILE A 11 0.24 1.21 -4.64
C ILE A 11 -0.42 2.13 -5.65
N ILE A 12 0.15 3.31 -5.84
CA ILE A 12 -0.39 4.28 -6.79
C ILE A 12 -0.18 3.82 -8.23
N GLU A 13 1.00 3.33 -8.54
CA GLU A 13 1.35 2.91 -9.89
C GLU A 13 0.46 1.77 -10.38
N TYR A 14 0.17 0.80 -9.53
CA TYR A 14 -0.66 -0.33 -9.90
C TYR A 14 -2.15 -0.07 -9.70
N GLY A 15 -2.51 1.11 -9.25
CA GLY A 15 -3.91 1.48 -9.09
C GLY A 15 -4.61 0.79 -7.93
N ILE A 16 -3.86 0.32 -6.93
CA ILE A 16 -4.44 -0.30 -5.74
C ILE A 16 -5.24 0.74 -4.96
N ALA A 17 -4.70 1.95 -4.83
CA ALA A 17 -5.37 3.07 -4.17
C ALA A 17 -4.82 4.37 -4.71
N THR A 18 -5.51 5.47 -4.45
CA THR A 18 -5.07 6.79 -4.89
C THR A 18 -4.19 7.44 -3.83
N ASP A 19 -3.44 8.47 -4.25
CA ASP A 19 -2.61 9.24 -3.34
C ASP A 19 -3.44 9.88 -2.22
N GLU A 20 -4.59 10.45 -2.57
CA GLU A 20 -5.50 11.03 -1.59
C GLU A 20 -5.96 10.02 -0.56
N GLU A 21 -6.28 8.83 -1.01
CA GLU A 21 -6.73 7.75 -0.15
C GLU A 21 -5.64 7.33 0.82
N LEU A 22 -4.41 7.20 0.33
CA LEU A 22 -3.27 6.86 1.16
C LEU A 22 -2.98 7.94 2.19
N GLN A 23 -3.08 9.21 1.78
CA GLN A 23 -2.88 10.32 2.69
C GLN A 23 -3.90 10.30 3.82
N LEU A 24 -5.16 10.04 3.50
CA LEU A 24 -6.23 9.98 4.48
C LEU A 24 -6.00 8.83 5.46
N VAL A 25 -5.72 7.65 4.95
CA VAL A 25 -5.51 6.46 5.79
C VAL A 25 -4.31 6.64 6.71
N THR A 26 -3.20 7.16 6.18
CA THR A 26 -2.00 7.36 7.00
C THR A 26 -2.17 8.50 8.00
N CYS A 27 -3.02 9.47 7.69
CA CYS A 27 -3.34 10.54 8.62
C CYS A 27 -4.08 10.00 9.85
N ILE A 28 -4.97 9.03 9.64
CA ILE A 28 -5.79 8.45 10.71
C ILE A 28 -5.03 7.37 11.47
N ASN A 29 -4.35 6.47 10.75
CA ASN A 29 -3.75 5.27 11.34
C ASN A 29 -2.23 5.35 11.52
N GLY A 30 -1.58 6.35 10.95
CA GLY A 30 -0.14 6.51 11.03
C GLY A 30 0.57 6.11 9.74
N TYR A 31 1.71 6.73 9.51
CA TYR A 31 2.51 6.48 8.32
C TYR A 31 3.51 5.37 8.62
N ASN A 32 3.11 4.12 8.38
CA ASN A 32 3.96 2.95 8.64
C ASN A 32 3.60 1.80 7.69
N ASP A 33 4.44 0.77 7.66
CA ASP A 33 4.27 -0.38 6.78
C ASP A 33 2.95 -1.08 7.01
N GLU A 34 2.55 -1.21 8.26
CA GLU A 34 1.34 -1.91 8.62
C GLU A 34 0.11 -1.25 8.00
N THR A 35 0.05 0.08 8.05
CA THR A 35 -1.05 0.83 7.46
C THR A 35 -1.14 0.59 5.96
N LEU A 36 -0.01 0.65 5.27
CA LEU A 36 0.01 0.42 3.83
C LEU A 36 -0.32 -1.02 3.48
N ASN A 37 0.12 -1.97 4.29
CA ASN A 37 -0.20 -3.38 4.07
C ASN A 37 -1.70 -3.63 4.22
N VAL A 38 -2.35 -2.97 5.16
CA VAL A 38 -3.79 -3.06 5.33
C VAL A 38 -4.51 -2.58 4.07
N VAL A 39 -4.06 -1.47 3.50
CA VAL A 39 -4.64 -0.95 2.26
C VAL A 39 -4.49 -1.97 1.14
N ILE A 40 -3.31 -2.55 0.99
CA ILE A 40 -3.05 -3.54 -0.04
C ILE A 40 -3.96 -4.76 0.16
N TYR A 41 -4.10 -5.22 1.38
CA TYR A 41 -4.94 -6.37 1.69
C TYR A 41 -6.41 -6.12 1.37
N VAL A 42 -6.93 -4.98 1.78
CA VAL A 42 -8.34 -4.63 1.58
C VAL A 42 -8.65 -4.48 0.08
N ARG A 43 -7.71 -3.96 -0.69
CA ARG A 43 -7.95 -3.64 -2.10
C ARG A 43 -7.58 -4.78 -3.05
N SER A 44 -6.57 -5.57 -2.72
CA SER A 44 -6.08 -6.60 -3.63
C SER A 44 -6.13 -8.01 -3.06
N GLY A 45 -6.30 -8.16 -1.75
CA GLY A 45 -6.28 -9.45 -1.09
C GLY A 45 -4.88 -9.96 -0.78
N CYS A 46 -3.85 -9.19 -1.11
CA CYS A 46 -2.47 -9.58 -0.83
C CYS A 46 -2.02 -9.01 0.51
N HIS A 47 -1.16 -9.73 1.22
CA HIS A 47 -0.71 -9.32 2.55
C HIS A 47 0.25 -8.13 2.52
N ASP A 48 1.02 -8.00 1.44
CA ASP A 48 1.97 -6.91 1.30
C ASP A 48 2.28 -6.67 -0.18
N ILE A 49 3.10 -5.66 -0.44
CA ILE A 49 3.43 -5.30 -1.82
C ILE A 49 4.30 -6.38 -2.50
N GLU A 50 5.13 -7.07 -1.73
CA GLU A 50 5.95 -8.15 -2.29
C GLU A 50 5.08 -9.26 -2.84
N GLN A 51 4.05 -9.65 -2.09
CA GLN A 51 3.13 -10.67 -2.55
C GLN A 51 2.36 -10.20 -3.78
N PHE A 52 1.91 -8.95 -3.76
CA PHE A 52 1.20 -8.38 -4.90
C PHE A 52 2.05 -8.42 -6.16
N LEU A 53 3.31 -8.01 -6.05
CA LEU A 53 4.21 -7.96 -7.20
C LEU A 53 4.57 -9.35 -7.72
N GLU A 54 4.57 -10.36 -6.85
CA GLU A 54 4.82 -11.73 -7.27
C GLU A 54 3.66 -12.31 -8.08
N GLU A 55 2.45 -11.82 -7.84
CA GLU A 55 1.25 -12.33 -8.49
C GLU A 55 0.87 -11.60 -9.79
N VAL A 56 1.52 -10.49 -10.08
CA VAL A 56 1.21 -9.74 -11.32
C VAL A 56 2.18 -10.00 -12.47
#